data_15aed03b7347cf78e49e97b12d27e341
#
_entry.id   15aed03b7347cf78e49e97b12d27e341
#
_cell.length_a   1.000
_cell.length_b   1.000
_cell.length_c   1.000
_cell.angle_alpha   90.00
_cell.angle_beta   90.00
_cell.angle_gamma   90.00
#
_symmetry.space_group_name_H-M   'P 1'
#
loop_
_entity.id
_entity.type
_entity.pdbx_description
1 polymer ?
#
loop_
_entity_poly.entity_id
_entity_poly.type
_entity_poly.pdbx_seq_one_letter_code
_entity_poly.pdbx_strand_id
1 'polypeptide(L)'
;MSINMTTPAQWDAVKQPKHYKKTEDAIECIDAIKSSMDTDQWRGYLKGNVQKYVWRYENHPNGKVQSLEKAKVYLQWLIEAES
;
A
#
# COMPACT_ATOMS: atom_id res chain seq x y z
N MET A 1 5.55 1.89 11.57
CA MET A 1 4.91 1.23 11.13
C MET A 1 5.07 1.06 10.03
N SER A 2 4.93 1.02 9.59
CA SER A 2 5.12 0.77 8.59
C SER A 2 4.09 0.61 7.95
N ILE A 3 3.95 0.97 7.16
CA ILE A 3 3.04 0.73 6.46
C ILE A 3 3.27 -0.51 6.21
N ASN A 4 3.18 -1.22 6.80
CA ASN A 4 3.36 -2.36 6.60
C ASN A 4 2.30 -2.88 6.04
N MET A 5 1.65 -2.26 5.54
CA MET A 5 0.61 -2.61 5.04
C MET A 5 0.86 -3.41 4.09
N THR A 6 0.41 -3.95 3.65
CA THR A 6 0.64 -4.69 3.00
C THR A 6 0.00 -5.24 2.11
N THR A 7 -0.93 -5.62 1.94
CA THR A 7 -1.28 -6.29 1.08
C THR A 7 -2.54 -6.62 0.79
N PRO A 8 -3.05 -7.04 -0.18
CA PRO A 8 -4.36 -7.17 -0.41
C PRO A 8 -4.83 -8.38 0.06
N ALA A 9 -4.42 -9.33 -0.24
CA ALA A 9 -5.01 -10.28 0.31
C ALA A 9 -4.62 -10.27 1.51
N GLN A 10 -3.74 -10.16 1.48
CA GLN A 10 -3.27 -9.90 2.43
C GLN A 10 -3.32 -8.58 2.40
N TRP A 11 -3.71 -8.07 1.37
CA TRP A 11 -3.85 -6.77 1.42
C TRP A 11 -5.04 -6.51 2.13
N ASP A 12 -5.80 -7.45 2.05
CA ASP A 12 -6.79 -7.28 2.96
C ASP A 12 -6.09 -7.19 4.16
N ALA A 13 -5.05 -7.83 4.19
CA ALA A 13 -4.31 -7.84 5.32
C ALA A 13 -3.62 -6.58 5.31
N VAL A 14 -3.48 -5.99 4.27
CA VAL A 14 -2.80 -4.80 4.26
C VAL A 14 -3.80 -3.79 4.38
N LYS A 15 -4.88 -3.95 3.71
CA LYS A 15 -5.89 -3.04 3.80
C LYS A 15 -6.53 -3.17 5.10
N GLN A 16 -6.93 -4.29 5.50
CA GLN A 16 -7.69 -4.45 6.68
C GLN A 16 -7.32 -5.72 7.36
N PRO A 17 -6.24 -5.73 8.04
CA PRO A 17 -5.82 -6.91 8.73
C PRO A 17 -6.90 -7.30 9.70
N LYS A 18 -7.09 -8.58 9.88
CA LYS A 18 -8.01 -9.04 10.78
C LYS A 18 -7.96 -8.44 12.13
N HIS A 19 -6.84 -8.27 12.69
CA HIS A 19 -6.73 -7.71 14.01
C HIS A 19 -6.84 -6.20 14.01
N TYR A 20 -7.02 -5.60 12.88
CA TYR A 20 -7.07 -4.16 12.80
C TYR A 20 -8.51 -3.74 12.61
N LYS A 21 -8.96 -2.82 13.41
CA LYS A 21 -10.27 -2.36 13.26
C LYS A 21 -10.28 -0.90 13.17
N LYS A 22 -10.76 -0.35 12.14
CA LYS A 22 -10.82 1.06 11.96
C LYS A 22 -12.08 1.56 12.62
N THR A 23 -12.00 2.51 13.50
CA THR A 23 -13.18 3.05 14.15
C THR A 23 -13.65 4.21 13.30
N GLU A 24 -14.80 4.69 13.56
CA GLU A 24 -15.34 5.78 12.80
C GLU A 24 -14.48 7.00 12.85
N ASP A 25 -13.83 7.24 13.96
CA ASP A 25 -13.02 8.42 14.08
C ASP A 25 -11.57 8.20 13.73
N ALA A 26 -11.20 7.01 13.34
CA ALA A 26 -9.81 6.72 13.08
C ALA A 26 -9.42 7.07 11.66
N ILE A 27 -8.23 7.57 11.49
CA ILE A 27 -7.70 7.85 10.19
C ILE A 27 -6.59 6.86 9.96
N GLU A 28 -6.68 6.10 8.89
CA GLU A 28 -5.64 5.14 8.61
C GLU A 28 -4.38 5.85 8.15
N CYS A 29 -3.25 5.24 8.42
CA CYS A 29 -1.98 5.84 8.07
C CYS A 29 -1.93 6.24 6.60
N ILE A 30 -2.45 5.40 5.72
CA ILE A 30 -2.39 5.72 4.30
C ILE A 30 -3.23 6.95 3.97
N ASP A 31 -4.32 7.16 4.67
CA ASP A 31 -5.16 8.33 4.44
C ASP A 31 -4.42 9.59 4.92
N ALA A 32 -3.71 9.47 6.02
CA ALA A 32 -2.95 10.59 6.53
C ALA A 32 -1.82 10.95 5.57
N ILE A 33 -1.16 9.95 5.02
CA ILE A 33 -0.09 10.18 4.06
C ILE A 33 -0.65 10.89 2.84
N LYS A 34 -1.76 10.40 2.34
CA LYS A 34 -2.37 10.98 1.15
C LYS A 34 -2.75 12.44 1.41
N SER A 35 -3.29 12.71 2.58
CA SER A 35 -3.71 14.07 2.91
C SER A 35 -2.55 15.04 3.02
N SER A 36 -1.37 14.56 3.26
CA SER A 36 -0.21 15.41 3.41
C SER A 36 0.46 15.75 2.08
N MET A 37 -0.07 15.23 0.98
CA MET A 37 0.57 15.37 -0.32
C MET A 37 -0.36 16.01 -1.33
N ASP A 38 0.21 16.71 -2.28
CA ASP A 38 -0.59 17.16 -3.41
C ASP A 38 -0.73 15.99 -4.39
N THR A 39 -1.44 16.20 -5.45
CA THR A 39 -1.74 15.15 -6.41
C THR A 39 -0.48 14.53 -7.02
N ASP A 40 0.45 15.37 -7.41
CA ASP A 40 1.67 14.85 -8.04
C ASP A 40 2.52 14.08 -7.05
N GLN A 41 2.60 14.57 -5.81
CA GLN A 41 3.36 13.88 -4.78
C GLN A 41 2.74 12.53 -4.48
N TRP A 42 1.43 12.48 -4.41
CA TRP A 42 0.72 11.24 -4.13
C TRP A 42 0.98 10.20 -5.23
N ARG A 43 0.93 10.63 -6.49
CA ARG A 43 1.21 9.75 -7.61
C ARG A 43 2.65 9.22 -7.54
N GLY A 44 3.58 10.10 -7.21
CA GLY A 44 4.98 9.70 -7.07
C GLY A 44 5.18 8.71 -5.94
N TYR A 45 4.50 8.93 -4.82
CA TYR A 45 4.57 8.03 -3.68
C TYR A 45 4.07 6.64 -4.08
N LEU A 46 2.93 6.59 -4.79
CA LEU A 46 2.37 5.33 -5.21
C LEU A 46 3.27 4.61 -6.21
N LYS A 47 3.79 5.36 -7.17
CA LYS A 47 4.68 4.81 -8.16
C LYS A 47 5.92 4.22 -7.50
N GLY A 48 6.48 4.95 -6.56
CA GLY A 48 7.67 4.48 -5.85
C GLY A 48 7.41 3.20 -5.07
N ASN A 49 6.22 3.10 -4.48
CA ASN A 49 5.90 1.90 -3.72
C ASN A 49 5.69 0.70 -4.64
N VAL A 50 5.09 0.91 -5.80
CA VAL A 50 4.94 -0.17 -6.77
C VAL A 50 6.33 -0.68 -7.16
N GLN A 51 7.22 0.23 -7.49
CA GLN A 51 8.56 -0.13 -7.92
C GLN A 51 9.33 -0.83 -6.80
N LYS A 52 9.16 -0.35 -5.58
CA LYS A 52 9.85 -0.92 -4.44
C LYS A 52 9.46 -2.38 -4.23
N TYR A 53 8.17 -2.66 -4.26
CA TYR A 53 7.75 -4.01 -3.97
C TYR A 53 8.04 -4.98 -5.11
N VAL A 54 7.98 -4.49 -6.34
CA VAL A 54 8.35 -5.33 -7.47
C VAL A 54 9.84 -5.64 -7.41
N TRP A 55 10.63 -4.64 -7.03
CA TRP A 55 12.07 -4.82 -6.93
C TRP A 55 12.41 -5.84 -5.86
N ARG A 56 11.72 -5.78 -4.75
CA ARG A 56 12.04 -6.63 -3.61
C ARG A 56 11.61 -8.06 -3.71
N TYR A 57 10.63 -8.34 -4.54
CA TYR A 57 9.98 -9.63 -4.45
C TYR A 57 10.93 -10.81 -4.66
N GLU A 58 11.91 -10.67 -5.50
CA GLU A 58 12.83 -11.77 -5.74
C GLU A 58 13.79 -12.00 -4.58
N ASN A 59 13.98 -11.01 -3.77
CA ASN A 59 14.89 -11.10 -2.65
C ASN A 59 14.19 -11.31 -1.32
N HIS A 60 12.95 -11.77 -1.38
CA HIS A 60 12.18 -11.92 -0.17
C HIS A 60 11.74 -13.37 -0.09
N PRO A 61 12.60 -14.24 0.36
CA PRO A 61 12.34 -15.68 0.30
C PRO A 61 10.98 -16.11 0.79
N ASN A 62 10.49 -15.54 1.83
CA ASN A 62 9.21 -15.95 2.35
C ASN A 62 8.11 -14.96 2.10
N GLY A 63 8.32 -14.02 1.26
CA GLY A 63 7.34 -12.99 1.03
C GLY A 63 7.17 -12.56 -0.41
N LYS A 64 7.50 -13.45 -1.35
CA LYS A 64 7.40 -13.06 -2.76
C LYS A 64 5.99 -12.69 -3.17
N VAL A 65 5.06 -13.55 -2.88
CA VAL A 65 3.68 -13.29 -3.27
C VAL A 65 3.16 -12.09 -2.51
N GLN A 66 3.50 -11.98 -1.23
CA GLN A 66 3.05 -10.88 -0.44
C GLN A 66 3.59 -9.54 -0.97
N SER A 67 4.83 -9.52 -1.42
CA SER A 67 5.39 -8.31 -2.01
C SER A 67 4.67 -7.94 -3.28
N LEU A 68 4.36 -8.92 -4.10
CA LEU A 68 3.64 -8.65 -5.34
C LEU A 68 2.22 -8.18 -5.05
N GLU A 69 1.61 -8.71 -3.99
CA GLU A 69 0.27 -8.27 -3.63
C GLU A 69 0.31 -6.82 -3.15
N LYS A 70 1.36 -6.44 -2.45
CA LYS A 70 1.49 -5.05 -2.05
C LYS A 70 1.66 -4.16 -3.27
N ALA A 71 2.49 -4.59 -4.21
CA ALA A 71 2.69 -3.81 -5.42
C ALA A 71 1.37 -3.62 -6.15
N LYS A 72 0.55 -4.67 -6.15
CA LYS A 72 -0.73 -4.63 -6.83
C LYS A 72 -1.66 -3.58 -6.22
N VAL A 73 -1.67 -3.49 -4.89
CA VAL A 73 -2.52 -2.51 -4.23
C VAL A 73 -2.07 -1.09 -4.55
N TYR A 74 -0.77 -0.84 -4.48
CA TYR A 74 -0.29 0.49 -4.79
C TYR A 74 -0.54 0.83 -6.26
N LEU A 75 -0.43 -0.17 -7.13
CA LEU A 75 -0.70 0.06 -8.54
C LEU A 75 -2.18 0.40 -8.75
N GLN A 76 -3.06 -0.28 -8.06
CA GLN A 76 -4.48 0.00 -8.19
C GLN A 76 -4.78 1.44 -7.74
N TRP A 77 -4.19 1.86 -6.64
CA TRP A 77 -4.37 3.23 -6.19
C TRP A 77 -3.81 4.23 -7.18
N LEU A 78 -2.70 3.88 -7.84
CA LEU A 78 -2.11 4.76 -8.84
C LEU A 78 -3.04 4.89 -10.05
N ILE A 79 -3.65 3.79 -10.45
CA ILE A 79 -4.60 3.82 -11.55
C ILE A 79 -5.76 4.74 -11.19
N GLU A 80 -6.24 4.63 -9.97
CA GLU A 80 -7.33 5.49 -9.52
C GLU A 80 -6.92 6.96 -9.49
N ALA A 81 -5.69 7.20 -9.12
CA ALA A 81 -5.20 8.58 -9.06
C ALA A 81 -5.06 9.20 -10.45
N GLU A 82 -4.87 8.37 -11.47
CA GLU A 82 -4.73 8.87 -12.84
C GLU A 82 -6.07 8.95 -13.57
N SER A 83 -7.11 8.43 -12.98
CA SER A 83 -8.41 8.38 -13.67
C SER A 83 -9.24 9.68 -13.56
#